data_226c763df40461f11d61c8a9f2a3502c
#
_entry.id   226c763df40461f11d61c8a9f2a3502c
#
_cell.length_a   1.000
_cell.length_b   1.000
_cell.length_c   1.000
_cell.angle_alpha   90.00
_cell.angle_beta   90.00
_cell.angle_gamma   90.00
#
_symmetry.space_group_name_H-M   'P 1'
#
loop_
_entity.id
_entity.type
_entity.pdbx_description
1 polymer ?
#
loop_
_entity_poly.entity_id
_entity_poly.type
_entity_poly.pdbx_seq_one_letter_code
_entity_poly.pdbx_strand_id
1 'polypeptide(L)'
;ELVRELVERAVTEKTGGVEIRTLARDDFFLHLCAHLYKEATTYPWIRMKRDMTLYKYIDLYMLLYETTTSAADEIAARAHALGLGTECYFAVSEAVNLFGDESGAGTRILRGLPDVDTNGLFSVISPEEKKEYRYTERDTVRRFFCADREKLLEEVGVWKP
;
A
#
# COMPACT_ATOMS: atom_id res chain seq x y z
N GLU A 1 14.14 11.49 -12.57
CA GLU A 1 12.93 11.80 -13.40
C GLU A 1 11.67 11.83 -12.55
N LEU A 2 11.33 10.75 -11.85
CA LEU A 2 10.13 10.65 -11.00
C LEU A 2 10.02 11.77 -9.94
N VAL A 3 11.09 12.06 -9.20
CA VAL A 3 11.08 13.11 -8.17
C VAL A 3 10.77 14.48 -8.76
N ARG A 4 11.31 14.77 -9.93
CA ARG A 4 11.04 16.03 -10.64
C ARG A 4 9.56 16.12 -11.04
N GLU A 5 8.99 15.06 -11.59
CA GLU A 5 7.59 14.99 -11.96
C GLU A 5 6.67 15.18 -10.74
N LEU A 6 6.94 14.53 -9.61
CA LEU A 6 6.20 14.71 -8.37
C LEU A 6 6.25 16.16 -7.87
N VAL A 7 7.41 16.82 -7.96
CA VAL A 7 7.56 18.23 -7.59
C VAL A 7 6.79 19.16 -8.54
N GLU A 8 6.78 18.88 -9.83
CA GLU A 8 6.03 19.65 -10.83
C GLU A 8 4.52 19.52 -10.63
N ARG A 9 4.04 18.34 -10.23
CA ARG A 9 2.62 18.06 -9.92
C ARG A 9 2.19 18.52 -8.53
N ALA A 10 3.12 18.87 -7.65
CA ALA A 10 2.82 19.27 -6.28
C ALA A 10 1.86 20.45 -6.23
N VAL A 11 0.87 20.36 -5.37
CA VAL A 11 -0.17 21.39 -5.15
C VAL A 11 0.16 22.27 -3.96
N THR A 12 -0.37 23.48 -3.94
CA THR A 12 -0.26 24.38 -2.79
C THR A 12 -1.55 24.33 -2.00
N GLU A 13 -1.45 23.95 -0.73
CA GLU A 13 -2.56 23.90 0.21
C GLU A 13 -2.38 24.99 1.29
N LYS A 14 -3.50 25.52 1.77
CA LYS A 14 -3.49 26.54 2.81
C LYS A 14 -4.05 25.96 4.11
N THR A 15 -3.20 25.81 5.11
CA THR A 15 -3.57 25.28 6.42
C THR A 15 -3.14 26.23 7.53
N GLY A 16 -4.08 26.62 8.39
CA GLY A 16 -3.78 27.54 9.51
C GLY A 16 -3.24 28.92 9.07
N GLY A 17 -3.55 29.35 7.84
CA GLY A 17 -3.05 30.62 7.28
C GLY A 17 -1.65 30.52 6.63
N VAL A 18 -1.03 29.34 6.65
CA VAL A 18 0.27 29.06 6.03
C VAL A 18 0.05 28.31 4.72
N GLU A 19 0.78 28.69 3.67
CA GLU A 19 0.82 27.97 2.41
C GLU A 19 1.91 26.89 2.47
N ILE A 20 1.52 25.65 2.19
CA ILE A 20 2.43 24.51 2.12
C ILE A 20 2.33 23.85 0.75
N ARG A 21 3.45 23.38 0.21
CA ARG A 21 3.45 22.52 -0.98
C ARG A 21 3.36 21.06 -0.53
N THR A 22 2.42 20.33 -1.12
CA THR A 22 2.21 18.90 -0.84
C THR A 22 2.08 18.13 -2.15
N LEU A 23 2.18 16.81 -2.09
CA LEU A 23 1.91 15.96 -3.24
C LEU A 23 0.49 16.17 -3.75
N ALA A 24 0.28 16.03 -5.06
CA ALA A 24 -1.05 15.87 -5.62
C ALA A 24 -1.76 14.68 -4.95
N ARG A 25 -3.08 14.70 -4.87
CA ARG A 25 -3.87 13.72 -4.08
C ARG A 25 -3.62 12.27 -4.54
N ASP A 26 -3.56 12.02 -5.83
CA ASP A 26 -3.26 10.72 -6.42
C ASP A 26 -1.82 10.27 -6.11
N ASP A 27 -0.84 11.15 -6.23
CA ASP A 27 0.55 10.86 -5.88
C ASP A 27 0.73 10.59 -4.37
N PHE A 28 0.00 11.33 -3.51
CA PHE A 28 -0.01 11.09 -2.07
C PHE A 28 -0.64 9.73 -1.72
N PHE A 29 -1.76 9.40 -2.37
CA PHE A 29 -2.41 8.11 -2.22
C PHE A 29 -1.46 6.95 -2.56
N LEU A 30 -0.79 7.02 -3.71
CA LEU A 30 0.16 6.01 -4.15
C LEU A 30 1.41 5.94 -3.26
N HIS A 31 1.86 7.08 -2.73
CA HIS A 31 2.94 7.10 -1.73
C HIS A 31 2.56 6.31 -0.47
N LEU A 32 1.33 6.48 0.04
CA LEU A 32 0.84 5.69 1.18
C LEU A 32 0.77 4.20 0.84
N CYS A 33 0.29 3.84 -0.35
CA CYS A 33 0.25 2.45 -0.81
C CYS A 33 1.65 1.81 -0.83
N ALA A 34 2.62 2.49 -1.43
CA ALA A 34 4.00 2.02 -1.50
C ALA A 34 4.63 1.87 -0.11
N HIS A 35 4.33 2.79 0.80
CA HIS A 35 4.83 2.75 2.17
C HIS A 35 4.24 1.58 2.97
N LEU A 36 2.92 1.37 2.87
CA LEU A 36 2.23 0.25 3.50
C LEU A 36 2.76 -1.09 3.00
N TYR A 37 2.88 -1.24 1.68
CA TYR A 37 3.40 -2.46 1.06
C TYR A 37 4.82 -2.76 1.52
N LYS A 38 5.72 -1.78 1.45
CA LYS A 38 7.10 -1.92 1.91
C LYS A 38 7.19 -2.38 3.36
N GLU A 39 6.42 -1.80 4.26
CA GLU A 39 6.43 -2.19 5.68
C GLU A 39 5.88 -3.60 5.88
N ALA A 40 4.78 -3.94 5.22
CA ALA A 40 4.15 -5.26 5.35
C ALA A 40 4.99 -6.40 4.73
N THR A 41 5.86 -6.10 3.75
CA THR A 41 6.63 -7.10 3.00
C THR A 41 8.13 -7.07 3.30
N THR A 42 8.56 -6.34 4.32
CA THR A 42 9.97 -6.29 4.73
C THR A 42 10.14 -6.82 6.15
N TYR A 43 10.87 -7.91 6.30
CA TYR A 43 11.02 -8.67 7.55
C TYR A 43 11.43 -7.82 8.77
N PRO A 44 12.40 -6.88 8.72
CA PRO A 44 12.71 -6.01 9.85
C PRO A 44 11.50 -5.25 10.42
N TRP A 45 10.56 -4.80 9.58
CA TRP A 45 9.35 -4.12 10.06
C TRP A 45 8.40 -5.07 10.79
N ILE A 46 8.27 -6.32 10.30
CA ILE A 46 7.47 -7.37 10.94
C ILE A 46 8.04 -7.71 12.31
N ARG A 47 9.37 -7.93 12.40
CA ARG A 47 10.07 -8.20 13.65
C ARG A 47 9.92 -7.07 14.67
N MET A 48 9.93 -5.81 14.21
CA MET A 48 9.68 -4.63 15.04
C MET A 48 8.18 -4.41 15.36
N LYS A 49 7.28 -5.23 14.83
CA LYS A 49 5.80 -5.10 14.95
C LYS A 49 5.27 -3.76 14.42
N ARG A 50 5.89 -3.24 13.35
CA ARG A 50 5.55 -1.97 12.69
C ARG A 50 4.98 -2.15 11.27
N ASP A 51 4.81 -3.40 10.84
CA ASP A 51 4.34 -3.80 9.52
C ASP A 51 2.86 -3.48 9.27
N MET A 52 2.00 -3.69 10.27
CA MET A 52 0.56 -3.48 10.18
C MET A 52 0.11 -2.44 11.22
N THR A 53 0.23 -1.17 10.88
CA THR A 53 -0.10 -0.05 11.76
C THR A 53 -1.48 0.50 11.40
N LEU A 54 -2.47 0.32 12.27
CA LEU A 54 -3.89 0.60 12.01
C LEU A 54 -4.16 1.99 11.46
N TYR A 55 -3.53 3.03 12.00
CA TYR A 55 -3.77 4.40 11.58
C TYR A 55 -3.45 4.63 10.08
N LYS A 56 -2.45 3.94 9.52
CA LYS A 56 -2.10 4.06 8.10
C LYS A 56 -3.18 3.47 7.18
N TYR A 57 -3.77 2.36 7.61
CA TYR A 57 -4.90 1.76 6.88
C TYR A 57 -6.16 2.62 7.00
N ILE A 58 -6.36 3.28 8.15
CA ILE A 58 -7.45 4.25 8.33
C ILE A 58 -7.25 5.46 7.42
N ASP A 59 -6.02 6.02 7.35
CA ASP A 59 -5.72 7.14 6.46
C ASP A 59 -6.03 6.79 5.01
N LEU A 60 -5.62 5.60 4.55
CA LEU A 60 -5.92 5.13 3.22
C LEU A 60 -7.42 4.93 3.00
N TYR A 61 -8.12 4.33 3.96
CA TYR A 61 -9.57 4.15 3.90
C TYR A 61 -10.32 5.49 3.81
N MET A 62 -9.93 6.49 4.59
CA MET A 62 -10.52 7.82 4.52
C MET A 62 -10.32 8.48 3.15
N LEU A 63 -9.14 8.31 2.55
CA LEU A 63 -8.90 8.78 1.19
C LEU A 63 -9.77 8.04 0.16
N LEU A 64 -9.94 6.71 0.31
CA LEU A 64 -10.84 5.91 -0.54
C LEU A 64 -12.30 6.37 -0.40
N TYR A 65 -12.75 6.60 0.83
CA TYR A 65 -14.11 7.07 1.10
C TYR A 65 -14.46 8.37 0.38
N GLU A 66 -13.51 9.29 0.29
CA GLU A 66 -13.67 10.58 -0.39
C GLU A 66 -13.35 10.52 -1.89
N THR A 67 -12.91 9.37 -2.43
CA THR A 67 -12.51 9.23 -3.83
C THR A 67 -13.72 9.03 -4.73
N THR A 68 -13.84 9.88 -5.74
CA THR A 68 -14.88 9.74 -6.78
C THR A 68 -14.54 8.63 -7.76
N THR A 69 -15.53 8.17 -8.53
CA THR A 69 -15.32 7.15 -9.57
C THR A 69 -14.25 7.56 -10.60
N SER A 70 -14.26 8.82 -11.05
CA SER A 70 -13.25 9.34 -11.99
C SER A 70 -11.86 9.34 -11.37
N ALA A 71 -11.73 9.82 -10.13
CA ALA A 71 -10.46 9.83 -9.42
C ALA A 71 -9.92 8.40 -9.16
N ALA A 72 -10.79 7.42 -8.95
CA ALA A 72 -10.39 6.02 -8.82
C ALA A 72 -9.74 5.48 -10.10
N ASP A 73 -10.30 5.82 -11.28
CA ASP A 73 -9.70 5.43 -12.56
C ASP A 73 -8.35 6.12 -12.79
N GLU A 74 -8.23 7.40 -12.41
CA GLU A 74 -6.98 8.16 -12.51
C GLU A 74 -5.89 7.57 -11.59
N ILE A 75 -6.25 7.18 -10.34
CA ILE A 75 -5.32 6.52 -9.41
C ILE A 75 -4.83 5.19 -10.00
N ALA A 76 -5.71 4.35 -10.55
CA ALA A 76 -5.33 3.09 -11.16
C ALA A 76 -4.40 3.28 -12.36
N ALA A 77 -4.73 4.21 -13.26
CA ALA A 77 -3.89 4.56 -14.40
C ALA A 77 -2.53 5.10 -13.97
N ARG A 78 -2.50 5.94 -12.94
CA ARG A 78 -1.27 6.51 -12.38
C ARG A 78 -0.39 5.44 -11.72
N ALA A 79 -1.00 4.51 -10.94
CA ALA A 79 -0.30 3.37 -10.36
C ALA A 79 0.39 2.52 -11.44
N HIS A 80 -0.33 2.24 -12.54
CA HIS A 80 0.24 1.51 -13.68
C HIS A 80 1.42 2.28 -14.32
N ALA A 81 1.25 3.57 -14.60
CA ALA A 81 2.28 4.42 -15.21
C ALA A 81 3.56 4.52 -14.37
N LEU A 82 3.43 4.48 -13.04
CA LEU A 82 4.56 4.53 -12.09
C LEU A 82 5.15 3.15 -11.76
N GLY A 83 4.56 2.05 -12.25
CA GLY A 83 4.96 0.69 -11.87
C GLY A 83 4.64 0.35 -10.41
N LEU A 84 3.64 1.02 -9.80
CA LEU A 84 3.19 0.83 -8.42
C LEU A 84 1.89 0.00 -8.33
N GLY A 85 1.59 -0.79 -9.36
CA GLY A 85 0.36 -1.58 -9.42
C GLY A 85 0.25 -2.58 -8.26
N THR A 86 1.32 -3.28 -7.94
CA THR A 86 1.38 -4.26 -6.85
C THR A 86 1.17 -3.62 -5.49
N GLU A 87 1.86 -2.52 -5.21
CA GLU A 87 1.77 -1.76 -3.96
C GLU A 87 0.37 -1.18 -3.77
N CYS A 88 -0.19 -0.61 -4.83
CA CYS A 88 -1.53 -0.06 -4.83
C CYS A 88 -2.58 -1.17 -4.60
N TYR A 89 -2.47 -2.28 -5.33
CA TYR A 89 -3.38 -3.42 -5.18
C TYR A 89 -3.35 -3.97 -3.75
N PHE A 90 -2.15 -4.22 -3.21
CA PHE A 90 -1.99 -4.70 -1.83
C PHE A 90 -2.68 -3.75 -0.84
N ALA A 91 -2.28 -2.49 -0.83
CA ALA A 91 -2.75 -1.54 0.17
C ALA A 91 -4.27 -1.32 0.11
N VAL A 92 -4.83 -1.20 -1.10
CA VAL A 92 -6.27 -1.02 -1.30
C VAL A 92 -7.04 -2.28 -0.91
N SER A 93 -6.58 -3.48 -1.31
CA SER A 93 -7.26 -4.73 -0.93
C SER A 93 -7.25 -4.95 0.58
N GLU A 94 -6.13 -4.66 1.27
CA GLU A 94 -6.04 -4.77 2.71
C GLU A 94 -6.96 -3.76 3.43
N ALA A 95 -7.02 -2.51 2.96
CA ALA A 95 -7.93 -1.51 3.53
C ALA A 95 -9.41 -1.89 3.34
N VAL A 96 -9.77 -2.36 2.15
CA VAL A 96 -11.13 -2.85 1.85
C VAL A 96 -11.49 -4.06 2.70
N ASN A 97 -10.56 -5.00 2.90
CA ASN A 97 -10.79 -6.16 3.76
C ASN A 97 -10.99 -5.79 5.24
N LEU A 98 -10.31 -4.74 5.73
CA LEU A 98 -10.42 -4.29 7.12
C LEU A 98 -11.69 -3.45 7.38
N PHE A 99 -12.07 -2.58 6.45
CA PHE A 99 -13.08 -1.54 6.70
C PHE A 99 -14.30 -1.58 5.75
N GLY A 100 -14.22 -2.36 4.68
CA GLY A 100 -15.23 -2.36 3.62
C GLY A 100 -14.92 -1.33 2.52
N ASP A 101 -15.84 -1.21 1.56
CA ASP A 101 -15.73 -0.32 0.38
C ASP A 101 -17.06 0.40 0.11
N GLU A 102 -17.45 1.28 1.03
CA GLU A 102 -18.74 1.98 0.96
C GLU A 102 -18.86 2.89 -0.27
N SER A 103 -17.76 3.53 -0.68
CA SER A 103 -17.72 4.41 -1.85
C SER A 103 -17.65 3.65 -3.18
N GLY A 104 -17.25 2.38 -3.16
CA GLY A 104 -16.93 1.58 -4.35
C GLY A 104 -15.62 1.97 -5.05
N ALA A 105 -14.91 2.95 -4.53
CA ALA A 105 -13.64 3.42 -5.11
C ALA A 105 -12.54 2.36 -5.03
N GLY A 106 -12.45 1.65 -3.90
CA GLY A 106 -11.50 0.56 -3.73
C GLY A 106 -11.67 -0.53 -4.77
N THR A 107 -12.89 -1.04 -4.93
CA THR A 107 -13.24 -2.03 -5.95
C THR A 107 -12.91 -1.53 -7.37
N ARG A 108 -13.14 -0.24 -7.63
CA ARG A 108 -12.85 0.34 -8.94
C ARG A 108 -11.36 0.41 -9.23
N ILE A 109 -10.55 0.85 -8.25
CA ILE A 109 -9.09 0.86 -8.37
C ILE A 109 -8.56 -0.56 -8.63
N LEU A 110 -9.00 -1.54 -7.82
CA LEU A 110 -8.55 -2.93 -7.96
C LEU A 110 -8.86 -3.51 -9.34
N ARG A 111 -10.02 -3.20 -9.92
CA ARG A 111 -10.38 -3.61 -11.29
C ARG A 111 -9.54 -2.92 -12.36
N GLY A 112 -9.05 -1.72 -12.09
CA GLY A 112 -8.17 -0.98 -12.98
C GLY A 112 -6.71 -1.47 -12.98
N LEU A 113 -6.36 -2.45 -12.14
CA LEU A 113 -5.01 -3.02 -11.97
C LEU A 113 -4.98 -4.53 -12.34
N PRO A 114 -5.22 -4.91 -13.61
CA PRO A 114 -5.46 -6.31 -14.00
C PRO A 114 -4.23 -7.22 -13.92
N ASP A 115 -3.02 -6.66 -14.05
CA ASP A 115 -1.78 -7.44 -14.23
C ASP A 115 -1.00 -7.69 -12.94
N VAL A 116 -1.65 -7.57 -11.77
CA VAL A 116 -0.99 -7.77 -10.48
C VAL A 116 -0.89 -9.26 -10.15
N ASP A 117 0.32 -9.75 -9.90
CA ASP A 117 0.55 -11.08 -9.34
C ASP A 117 0.10 -11.15 -7.87
N THR A 118 -1.13 -11.62 -7.68
CA THR A 118 -1.71 -11.75 -6.33
C THR A 118 -1.03 -12.82 -5.48
N ASN A 119 -0.26 -13.74 -6.06
CA ASN A 119 0.51 -14.74 -5.29
C ASN A 119 1.76 -14.13 -4.66
N GLY A 120 2.38 -13.15 -5.34
CA GLY A 120 3.54 -12.43 -4.82
C GLY A 120 3.23 -11.42 -3.71
N LEU A 121 1.96 -11.02 -3.53
CA LEU A 121 1.56 -10.02 -2.53
C LEU A 121 1.93 -10.38 -1.08
N PHE A 122 2.10 -11.66 -0.80
CA PHE A 122 2.38 -12.18 0.55
C PHE A 122 3.85 -12.59 0.74
N SER A 123 4.71 -12.28 -0.23
CA SER A 123 6.16 -12.48 -0.10
C SER A 123 6.76 -11.40 0.81
N VAL A 124 7.65 -11.82 1.68
CA VAL A 124 8.36 -10.96 2.63
C VAL A 124 9.86 -11.15 2.44
N ILE A 125 10.57 -10.05 2.27
CA ILE A 125 12.02 -10.08 2.06
C ILE A 125 12.79 -9.68 3.31
N SER A 126 13.90 -10.39 3.56
CA SER A 126 14.93 -10.01 4.54
C SER A 126 16.22 -9.71 3.79
N PRO A 127 16.49 -8.43 3.42
CA PRO A 127 17.68 -8.07 2.66
C PRO A 127 18.98 -8.39 3.40
N GLU A 128 19.00 -8.22 4.72
CA GLU A 128 20.19 -8.47 5.56
C GLU A 128 20.54 -9.96 5.61
N GLU A 129 19.53 -10.83 5.72
CA GLU A 129 19.70 -12.29 5.78
C GLU A 129 19.72 -12.93 4.40
N LYS A 130 19.41 -12.16 3.34
CA LYS A 130 19.21 -12.64 1.96
C LYS A 130 18.18 -13.77 1.86
N LYS A 131 17.11 -13.65 2.63
CA LYS A 131 16.02 -14.63 2.71
C LYS A 131 14.72 -14.09 2.18
N GLU A 132 13.92 -14.98 1.64
CA GLU A 132 12.54 -14.74 1.28
C GLU A 132 11.64 -15.62 2.15
N TYR A 133 10.58 -15.00 2.65
CA TYR A 133 9.53 -15.64 3.44
C TYR A 133 8.19 -15.44 2.75
N ARG A 134 7.21 -16.22 3.15
CA ARG A 134 5.82 -16.05 2.71
C ARG A 134 4.89 -16.16 3.91
N TYR A 135 3.86 -15.31 3.93
CA TYR A 135 2.78 -15.46 4.90
C TYR A 135 1.98 -16.73 4.64
N THR A 136 1.84 -17.57 5.68
CA THR A 136 0.97 -18.76 5.69
C THR A 136 -0.49 -18.39 5.92
N GLU A 137 -0.76 -17.24 6.59
CA GLU A 137 -2.08 -16.69 6.78
C GLU A 137 -2.34 -15.54 5.80
N ARG A 138 -3.36 -15.69 4.95
CA ARG A 138 -3.72 -14.69 3.93
C ARG A 138 -4.85 -13.76 4.37
N ASP A 139 -5.58 -14.11 5.41
CA ASP A 139 -6.64 -13.28 5.96
C ASP A 139 -6.04 -12.07 6.68
N THR A 140 -6.36 -10.88 6.18
CA THR A 140 -5.87 -9.59 6.70
C THR A 140 -6.21 -9.39 8.17
N VAL A 141 -7.46 -9.69 8.55
CA VAL A 141 -7.95 -9.49 9.93
C VAL A 141 -7.21 -10.41 10.88
N ARG A 142 -7.01 -11.67 10.50
CA ARG A 142 -6.26 -12.64 11.32
C ARG A 142 -4.80 -12.24 11.47
N ARG A 143 -4.15 -11.79 10.40
CA ARG A 143 -2.78 -11.27 10.47
C ARG A 143 -2.72 -10.05 11.38
N PHE A 144 -3.67 -9.13 11.23
CA PHE A 144 -3.71 -7.88 12.01
C PHE A 144 -3.78 -8.15 13.51
N PHE A 145 -4.63 -9.08 13.94
CA PHE A 145 -4.80 -9.43 15.35
C PHE A 145 -3.78 -10.46 15.88
N CYS A 146 -2.86 -10.96 15.05
CA CYS A 146 -1.79 -11.83 15.52
C CYS A 146 -0.71 -11.01 16.23
N ALA A 147 -0.50 -11.28 17.52
CA ALA A 147 0.49 -10.58 18.33
C ALA A 147 1.94 -10.86 17.91
N ASP A 148 2.17 -12.01 17.26
CA ASP A 148 3.50 -12.48 16.82
C ASP A 148 3.42 -12.93 15.36
N ARG A 149 3.51 -11.97 14.45
CA ARG A 149 3.39 -12.22 13.01
C ARG A 149 4.58 -12.95 12.40
N GLU A 150 5.74 -12.95 13.07
CA GLU A 150 6.87 -13.79 12.63
C GLU A 150 6.50 -15.26 12.55
N LYS A 151 5.61 -15.76 13.43
CA LYS A 151 5.12 -17.14 13.41
C LYS A 151 4.23 -17.47 12.23
N LEU A 152 3.77 -16.45 11.52
CA LEU A 152 2.98 -16.61 10.30
C LEU A 152 3.85 -16.64 9.03
N LEU A 153 5.17 -16.61 9.19
CA LEU A 153 6.11 -16.59 8.08
C LEU A 153 6.76 -17.97 7.93
N GLU A 154 6.79 -18.44 6.69
CA GLU A 154 7.54 -19.62 6.26
C GLU A 154 8.68 -19.20 5.34
N GLU A 155 9.90 -19.65 5.62
CA GLU A 155 11.05 -19.42 4.72
C GLU A 155 10.86 -20.22 3.44
N VAL A 156 10.86 -19.52 2.29
CA VAL A 156 10.60 -20.15 0.98
C VAL A 156 11.81 -20.12 0.05
N GLY A 157 12.84 -19.35 0.39
CA GLY A 157 14.02 -19.32 -0.46
C GLY A 157 15.04 -18.23 -0.13
N VAL A 158 15.94 -18.03 -1.09
CA VAL A 158 16.99 -17.01 -1.03
C VAL A 158 16.54 -15.80 -1.84
N TRP A 159 16.42 -14.67 -1.19
CA TRP A 159 16.16 -13.42 -1.89
C TRP A 159 17.39 -12.97 -2.68
N LYS A 160 17.18 -12.60 -3.94
CA LYS A 160 18.18 -12.03 -4.84
C LYS A 160 17.70 -10.63 -5.24
N PRO A 161 18.49 -9.57 -5.04
CA PRO A 161 18.14 -8.21 -5.44
C PRO A 161 18.02 -8.06 -6.96
#